data_e8becf32ce44edac20285f176a9ac5a1
#
_entry.id   e8becf32ce44edac20285f176a9ac5a1
#
_cell.length_a   1.000
_cell.length_b   1.000
_cell.length_c   1.000
_cell.angle_alpha   90.00
_cell.angle_beta   90.00
_cell.angle_gamma   90.00
#
_symmetry.space_group_name_H-M   'P 1'
#
loop_
_entity.id
_entity.type
_entity.pdbx_description
1 polymer ?
#
loop_
_entity_poly.entity_id
_entity_poly.type
_entity_poly.pdbx_seq_one_letter_code
_entity_poly.pdbx_strand_id
1 'polypeptide(L)'
;RAKLDEYLTGVRELEQRIEKAERFEAEKPISPKPEGIPKDYGEHLRVMFDLMALAFQTDVTRVSSFLLAYDGSNRSFRHIGVPEGHHALSHHRDDKNKVEKLAKIDRFYADQFAYFLKKLKGIKELDGTPLLDHCMIIYGGGISDGNRHRHVDLPILLAGGRAAGLSVGRRHDYGGVPLTNLFLTLLDRMDVKADVLGDSTGKLAAI
;
A
#
# COMPACT_ATOMS: atom_id res chain seq x y z
N ARG A 1 -9.17 14.91 35.75
CA ARG A 1 -10.14 14.55 34.70
C ARG A 1 -9.42 14.01 33.46
N ALA A 2 -8.52 14.74 32.82
CA ALA A 2 -7.84 14.30 31.58
C ALA A 2 -7.17 12.91 31.68
N LYS A 3 -6.43 12.62 32.78
CA LYS A 3 -5.82 11.30 33.00
C LYS A 3 -6.81 10.16 33.20
N LEU A 4 -8.00 10.44 33.72
CA LEU A 4 -9.05 9.45 33.86
C LEU A 4 -9.71 9.17 32.50
N ASP A 5 -9.93 10.20 31.69
CA ASP A 5 -10.48 10.07 30.35
C ASP A 5 -9.51 9.32 29.43
N GLU A 6 -8.21 9.58 29.53
CA GLU A 6 -7.15 8.85 28.83
C GLU A 6 -7.12 7.36 29.24
N TYR A 7 -7.20 7.07 30.55
CA TYR A 7 -7.26 5.70 31.04
C TYR A 7 -8.52 4.96 30.55
N LEU A 8 -9.70 5.60 30.61
CA LEU A 8 -10.95 5.00 30.14
C LEU A 8 -10.95 4.77 28.62
N THR A 9 -10.32 5.67 27.86
CA THR A 9 -10.12 5.48 26.42
C THR A 9 -9.23 4.27 26.16
N GLY A 10 -8.11 4.15 26.85
CA GLY A 10 -7.23 2.99 26.73
C GLY A 10 -7.87 1.65 27.11
N VAL A 11 -8.70 1.63 28.17
CA VAL A 11 -9.50 0.45 28.54
C VAL A 11 -10.48 0.08 27.44
N ARG A 12 -11.17 1.06 26.86
CA ARG A 12 -12.15 0.82 25.79
C ARG A 12 -11.49 0.32 24.50
N GLU A 13 -10.34 0.83 24.15
CA GLU A 13 -9.55 0.32 23.03
C GLU A 13 -9.12 -1.14 23.26
N LEU A 14 -8.70 -1.46 24.48
CA LEU A 14 -8.33 -2.83 24.84
C LEU A 14 -9.55 -3.78 24.78
N GLU A 15 -10.70 -3.38 25.30
CA GLU A 15 -11.96 -4.13 25.19
C GLU A 15 -12.32 -4.42 23.73
N GLN A 16 -12.27 -3.41 22.87
CA GLN A 16 -12.54 -3.56 21.43
C GLN A 16 -11.55 -4.53 20.75
N ARG A 17 -10.27 -4.49 21.15
CA ARG A 17 -9.25 -5.43 20.62
C ARG A 17 -9.52 -6.87 21.08
N ILE A 18 -9.92 -7.07 22.32
CA ILE A 18 -10.30 -8.39 22.86
C ILE A 18 -11.54 -8.92 22.12
N GLU A 19 -12.58 -8.09 21.99
CA GLU A 19 -13.82 -8.45 21.29
C GLU A 19 -13.55 -8.82 19.81
N LYS A 20 -12.67 -8.07 19.16
CA LYS A 20 -12.23 -8.36 17.80
C LYS A 20 -11.47 -9.70 17.75
N ALA A 21 -10.56 -9.96 18.68
CA ALA A 21 -9.79 -11.19 18.76
C ALA A 21 -10.70 -12.41 19.01
N GLU A 22 -11.66 -12.32 19.95
CA GLU A 22 -12.63 -13.39 20.25
C GLU A 22 -13.51 -13.73 19.03
N ARG A 23 -13.93 -12.74 18.25
CA ARG A 23 -14.67 -12.98 17.00
C ARG A 23 -13.80 -13.67 15.93
N PHE A 24 -12.51 -13.39 15.93
CA PHE A 24 -11.55 -14.01 15.00
C PHE A 24 -11.28 -15.48 15.31
N GLU A 25 -11.29 -15.89 16.56
CA GLU A 25 -11.20 -17.32 16.92
C GLU A 25 -12.40 -18.13 16.39
N ALA A 26 -13.56 -17.49 16.21
CA ALA A 26 -14.77 -18.11 15.68
C ALA A 26 -14.80 -18.23 14.14
N GLU A 27 -14.02 -17.42 13.44
CA GLU A 27 -13.92 -17.46 11.97
C GLU A 27 -12.62 -18.18 11.56
N LYS A 28 -12.76 -19.23 10.74
CA LYS A 28 -11.59 -19.94 10.18
C LYS A 28 -10.68 -18.95 9.47
N PRO A 29 -9.32 -19.11 9.61
CA PRO A 29 -8.39 -18.22 8.93
C PRO A 29 -8.69 -18.16 7.43
N ILE A 30 -8.78 -16.95 6.91
CA ILE A 30 -9.18 -16.62 5.53
C ILE A 30 -8.21 -17.20 4.49
N SER A 31 -7.04 -17.63 4.93
CA SER A 31 -6.02 -18.23 4.09
C SER A 31 -5.37 -19.42 4.79
N PRO A 32 -5.17 -20.56 4.12
CA PRO A 32 -4.41 -21.64 4.69
C PRO A 32 -2.98 -21.18 4.99
N LYS A 33 -2.37 -21.75 6.02
CA LYS A 33 -0.95 -21.51 6.35
C LYS A 33 -0.09 -21.77 5.11
N PRO A 34 0.75 -20.81 4.69
CA PRO A 34 1.67 -21.05 3.57
C PRO A 34 2.62 -22.22 3.85
N GLU A 35 2.82 -23.10 2.87
CA GLU A 35 3.75 -24.23 2.99
C GLU A 35 5.22 -23.83 2.96
N GLY A 36 5.51 -22.54 2.71
CA GLY A 36 6.83 -21.96 2.63
C GLY A 36 6.87 -20.77 1.66
N ILE A 37 8.07 -20.41 1.20
CA ILE A 37 8.25 -19.33 0.23
C ILE A 37 7.97 -19.86 -1.17
N PRO A 38 6.93 -19.37 -1.88
CA PRO A 38 6.66 -19.77 -3.25
C PRO A 38 7.84 -19.47 -4.18
N LYS A 39 8.10 -20.38 -5.13
CA LYS A 39 9.13 -20.17 -6.16
C LYS A 39 8.69 -19.15 -7.22
N ASP A 40 7.39 -19.14 -7.55
CA ASP A 40 6.81 -18.13 -8.42
C ASP A 40 6.74 -16.79 -7.72
N TYR A 41 7.20 -15.75 -8.40
CA TYR A 41 7.28 -14.41 -7.80
C TYR A 41 5.90 -13.78 -7.59
N GLY A 42 4.96 -14.00 -8.50
CA GLY A 42 3.59 -13.52 -8.36
C GLY A 42 2.89 -14.17 -7.17
N GLU A 43 3.06 -15.49 -7.01
CA GLU A 43 2.55 -16.23 -5.85
C GLU A 43 3.19 -15.74 -4.55
N HIS A 44 4.51 -15.50 -4.55
CA HIS A 44 5.20 -14.95 -3.37
C HIS A 44 4.61 -13.58 -2.98
N LEU A 45 4.42 -12.66 -3.93
CA LEU A 45 3.80 -11.35 -3.67
C LEU A 45 2.39 -11.50 -3.09
N ARG A 46 1.58 -12.43 -3.62
CA ARG A 46 0.22 -12.67 -3.13
C ARG A 46 0.20 -13.22 -1.71
N VAL A 47 1.10 -14.15 -1.38
CA VAL A 47 1.25 -14.65 0.00
C VAL A 47 1.59 -13.50 0.95
N MET A 48 2.51 -12.62 0.56
CA MET A 48 2.85 -11.45 1.39
C MET A 48 1.68 -10.49 1.55
N PHE A 49 0.92 -10.21 0.50
CA PHE A 49 -0.31 -9.42 0.58
C PHE A 49 -1.40 -10.07 1.43
N ASP A 50 -1.54 -11.39 1.37
CA ASP A 50 -2.49 -12.13 2.20
C ASP A 50 -2.11 -12.05 3.69
N LEU A 51 -0.82 -12.14 4.01
CA LEU A 51 -0.32 -11.97 5.38
C LEU A 51 -0.53 -10.53 5.88
N MET A 52 -0.29 -9.52 5.03
CA MET A 52 -0.58 -8.12 5.37
C MET A 52 -2.09 -7.90 5.62
N ALA A 53 -2.94 -8.44 4.76
CA ALA A 53 -4.39 -8.34 4.93
C ALA A 53 -4.84 -9.01 6.23
N LEU A 54 -4.30 -10.20 6.54
CA LEU A 54 -4.56 -10.90 7.80
C LEU A 54 -4.09 -10.08 9.00
N ALA A 55 -2.90 -9.49 8.95
CA ALA A 55 -2.36 -8.68 10.04
C ALA A 55 -3.21 -7.43 10.32
N PHE A 56 -3.76 -6.79 9.28
CA PHE A 56 -4.70 -5.68 9.43
C PHE A 56 -6.05 -6.16 9.97
N GLN A 57 -6.59 -7.23 9.41
CA GLN A 57 -7.86 -7.82 9.84
C GLN A 57 -7.83 -8.21 11.31
N THR A 58 -6.73 -8.79 11.81
CA THR A 58 -6.58 -9.22 13.20
C THR A 58 -6.05 -8.13 14.13
N ASP A 59 -5.85 -6.92 13.64
CA ASP A 59 -5.28 -5.78 14.37
C ASP A 59 -3.89 -6.07 15.02
N VAL A 60 -3.12 -6.97 14.42
CA VAL A 60 -1.73 -7.25 14.83
C VAL A 60 -0.85 -6.03 14.51
N THR A 61 -1.15 -5.34 13.41
CA THR A 61 -0.53 -4.05 13.06
C THR A 61 -1.53 -3.14 12.38
N ARG A 62 -1.37 -1.83 12.56
CA ARG A 62 -2.13 -0.78 11.85
C ARG A 62 -1.30 -0.06 10.82
N VAL A 63 0.02 -0.29 10.78
CA VAL A 63 0.94 0.30 9.81
C VAL A 63 1.82 -0.79 9.24
N SER A 64 1.95 -0.82 7.93
CA SER A 64 2.82 -1.76 7.23
C SER A 64 3.44 -1.11 6.01
N SER A 65 4.67 -1.50 5.70
CA SER A 65 5.32 -1.19 4.43
C SER A 65 5.79 -2.47 3.76
N PHE A 66 5.70 -2.52 2.43
CA PHE A 66 6.13 -3.66 1.66
C PHE A 66 6.90 -3.22 0.42
N LEU A 67 8.18 -3.55 0.37
CA LEU A 67 9.02 -3.30 -0.77
C LEU A 67 8.87 -4.46 -1.77
N LEU A 68 8.09 -4.25 -2.84
CA LEU A 68 7.89 -5.25 -3.90
C LEU A 68 9.20 -5.59 -4.60
N ALA A 69 10.00 -4.58 -4.95
CA ALA A 69 11.36 -4.74 -5.47
C ALA A 69 12.17 -3.48 -5.14
N TYR A 70 13.48 -3.62 -4.95
CA TYR A 70 14.37 -2.47 -4.89
C TYR A 70 14.77 -2.02 -6.30
N ASP A 71 15.16 -0.76 -6.47
CA ASP A 71 15.47 -0.12 -7.75
C ASP A 71 16.59 -0.80 -8.54
N GLY A 72 17.61 -1.31 -7.86
CA GLY A 72 18.69 -2.10 -8.47
C GLY A 72 18.34 -3.54 -8.82
N SER A 73 17.08 -3.98 -8.62
CA SER A 73 16.69 -5.37 -8.88
C SER A 73 16.76 -5.71 -10.38
N ASN A 74 17.59 -6.67 -10.70
CA ASN A 74 17.74 -7.20 -12.07
C ASN A 74 16.97 -8.50 -12.28
N ARG A 75 15.83 -8.66 -11.58
CA ARG A 75 14.91 -9.79 -11.75
C ARG A 75 14.39 -9.87 -13.18
N SER A 76 14.36 -11.07 -13.76
CA SER A 76 13.69 -11.34 -15.04
C SER A 76 12.24 -11.77 -14.81
N PHE A 77 11.37 -11.44 -15.76
CA PHE A 77 9.93 -11.73 -15.72
C PHE A 77 9.56 -12.67 -16.87
N ARG A 78 10.23 -13.84 -16.93
CA ARG A 78 10.05 -14.82 -18.01
C ARG A 78 8.62 -15.29 -18.16
N HIS A 79 7.86 -15.39 -17.07
CA HIS A 79 6.46 -15.82 -17.05
C HIS A 79 5.51 -14.86 -17.77
N ILE A 80 5.91 -13.59 -17.99
CA ILE A 80 5.18 -12.61 -18.82
C ILE A 80 5.92 -12.29 -20.13
N GLY A 81 6.88 -13.13 -20.53
CA GLY A 81 7.62 -12.97 -21.78
C GLY A 81 8.74 -11.91 -21.75
N VAL A 82 9.25 -11.56 -20.57
CA VAL A 82 10.35 -10.62 -20.39
C VAL A 82 11.55 -11.34 -19.75
N PRO A 83 12.46 -11.92 -20.51
CA PRO A 83 13.61 -12.66 -19.99
C PRO A 83 14.76 -11.78 -19.50
N GLU A 84 14.81 -10.52 -19.92
CA GLU A 84 15.85 -9.57 -19.52
C GLU A 84 15.65 -9.11 -18.07
N GLY A 85 16.70 -8.60 -17.46
CA GLY A 85 16.66 -8.03 -16.13
C GLY A 85 15.96 -6.67 -16.08
N HIS A 86 15.10 -6.45 -15.11
CA HIS A 86 14.30 -5.23 -14.97
C HIS A 86 15.17 -3.96 -14.92
N HIS A 87 16.17 -3.93 -14.04
CA HIS A 87 17.07 -2.78 -13.93
C HIS A 87 17.80 -2.48 -15.26
N ALA A 88 18.28 -3.51 -15.96
CA ALA A 88 18.92 -3.32 -17.28
C ALA A 88 17.93 -2.78 -18.33
N LEU A 89 16.65 -3.16 -18.25
CA LEU A 89 15.62 -2.61 -19.11
C LEU A 89 15.27 -1.15 -18.77
N SER A 90 15.32 -0.76 -17.48
CA SER A 90 15.01 0.61 -17.07
C SER A 90 15.93 1.65 -17.70
N HIS A 91 17.16 1.25 -18.05
CA HIS A 91 18.08 2.06 -18.87
C HIS A 91 17.80 1.88 -20.37
N HIS A 92 16.57 2.22 -20.78
CA HIS A 92 16.04 1.91 -22.11
C HIS A 92 16.62 2.76 -23.23
N ARG A 93 17.18 3.94 -22.95
CA ARG A 93 17.73 4.86 -23.98
C ARG A 93 16.75 5.14 -25.12
N ASP A 94 15.48 5.29 -24.80
CA ASP A 94 14.36 5.52 -25.72
C ASP A 94 14.10 4.36 -26.72
N ASP A 95 14.66 3.17 -26.48
CA ASP A 95 14.37 1.95 -27.23
C ASP A 95 12.93 1.49 -26.95
N LYS A 96 12.06 1.56 -27.96
CA LYS A 96 10.64 1.22 -27.86
C LYS A 96 10.40 -0.21 -27.38
N ASN A 97 11.24 -1.15 -27.78
CA ASN A 97 11.09 -2.57 -27.39
C ASN A 97 11.35 -2.75 -25.89
N LYS A 98 12.32 -2.06 -25.33
CA LYS A 98 12.59 -2.04 -23.89
C LYS A 98 11.45 -1.38 -23.13
N VAL A 99 10.93 -0.25 -23.64
CA VAL A 99 9.78 0.45 -23.02
C VAL A 99 8.53 -0.45 -23.01
N GLU A 100 8.24 -1.16 -24.08
CA GLU A 100 7.13 -2.12 -24.13
C GLU A 100 7.29 -3.26 -23.12
N LYS A 101 8.53 -3.74 -22.90
CA LYS A 101 8.81 -4.75 -21.88
C LYS A 101 8.64 -4.21 -20.46
N LEU A 102 9.08 -2.96 -20.21
CA LEU A 102 8.83 -2.28 -18.93
C LEU A 102 7.33 -2.15 -18.66
N ALA A 103 6.55 -1.71 -19.66
CA ALA A 103 5.10 -1.61 -19.51
C ALA A 103 4.42 -2.95 -19.14
N LYS A 104 4.95 -4.09 -19.61
CA LYS A 104 4.48 -5.42 -19.18
C LYS A 104 4.81 -5.70 -17.71
N ILE A 105 6.00 -5.29 -17.25
CA ILE A 105 6.42 -5.43 -15.85
C ILE A 105 5.56 -4.54 -14.96
N ASP A 106 5.35 -3.27 -15.34
CA ASP A 106 4.50 -2.34 -14.59
C ASP A 106 3.06 -2.86 -14.48
N ARG A 107 2.53 -3.41 -15.59
CA ARG A 107 1.22 -4.06 -15.58
C ARG A 107 1.17 -5.25 -14.63
N PHE A 108 2.19 -6.10 -14.61
CA PHE A 108 2.28 -7.21 -13.68
C PHE A 108 2.21 -6.73 -12.22
N TYR A 109 2.98 -5.70 -11.86
CA TYR A 109 2.93 -5.14 -10.50
C TYR A 109 1.58 -4.50 -10.17
N ALA A 110 0.99 -3.77 -11.11
CA ALA A 110 -0.35 -3.20 -10.94
C ALA A 110 -1.42 -4.29 -10.72
N ASP A 111 -1.31 -5.43 -11.42
CA ASP A 111 -2.23 -6.58 -11.26
C ASP A 111 -2.04 -7.23 -9.87
N GLN A 112 -0.82 -7.31 -9.33
CA GLN A 112 -0.59 -7.78 -7.95
C GLN A 112 -1.16 -6.80 -6.92
N PHE A 113 -0.99 -5.50 -7.12
CA PHE A 113 -1.61 -4.49 -6.26
C PHE A 113 -3.14 -4.56 -6.30
N ALA A 114 -3.73 -4.73 -7.49
CA ALA A 114 -5.17 -4.91 -7.64
C ALA A 114 -5.69 -6.18 -6.92
N TYR A 115 -4.90 -7.26 -6.88
CA TYR A 115 -5.20 -8.44 -6.07
C TYR A 115 -5.32 -8.06 -4.59
N PHE A 116 -4.35 -7.32 -4.05
CA PHE A 116 -4.37 -6.87 -2.66
C PHE A 116 -5.60 -6.02 -2.33
N LEU A 117 -5.92 -5.05 -3.19
CA LEU A 117 -7.11 -4.22 -2.99
C LEU A 117 -8.41 -5.04 -3.01
N LYS A 118 -8.52 -6.03 -3.91
CA LYS A 118 -9.67 -6.95 -3.94
C LYS A 118 -9.77 -7.77 -2.65
N LYS A 119 -8.65 -8.23 -2.12
CA LYS A 119 -8.59 -8.96 -0.85
C LYS A 119 -9.15 -8.12 0.28
N LEU A 120 -8.64 -6.91 0.48
CA LEU A 120 -9.10 -5.99 1.51
C LEU A 120 -10.57 -5.58 1.34
N LYS A 121 -11.02 -5.43 0.10
CA LYS A 121 -12.44 -5.14 -0.20
C LYS A 121 -13.37 -6.31 0.18
N GLY A 122 -12.89 -7.55 0.07
CA GLY A 122 -13.63 -8.75 0.43
C GLY A 122 -13.76 -8.98 1.93
N ILE A 123 -12.81 -8.48 2.72
CA ILE A 123 -12.83 -8.57 4.19
C ILE A 123 -13.80 -7.53 4.73
N LYS A 124 -14.63 -7.94 5.70
CA LYS A 124 -15.61 -7.06 6.36
C LYS A 124 -15.16 -6.69 7.76
N GLU A 125 -15.30 -5.43 8.09
CA GLU A 125 -15.21 -4.93 9.46
C GLU A 125 -16.51 -5.24 10.26
N LEU A 126 -16.49 -4.98 11.55
CA LEU A 126 -17.61 -5.26 12.45
C LEU A 126 -18.89 -4.51 12.07
N ASP A 127 -18.75 -3.36 11.44
CA ASP A 127 -19.85 -2.52 10.93
C ASP A 127 -20.38 -2.98 9.56
N GLY A 128 -19.79 -4.04 8.97
CA GLY A 128 -20.17 -4.59 7.68
C GLY A 128 -19.53 -3.88 6.48
N THR A 129 -18.76 -2.82 6.70
CA THR A 129 -18.04 -2.11 5.64
C THR A 129 -16.76 -2.86 5.25
N PRO A 130 -16.24 -2.68 4.02
CA PRO A 130 -14.96 -3.29 3.62
C PRO A 130 -13.79 -2.79 4.44
N LEU A 131 -12.86 -3.67 4.83
CA LEU A 131 -11.59 -3.30 5.45
C LEU A 131 -10.82 -2.27 4.60
N LEU A 132 -10.92 -2.33 3.27
CA LEU A 132 -10.33 -1.36 2.36
C LEU A 132 -10.78 0.08 2.66
N ASP A 133 -12.02 0.29 3.08
CA ASP A 133 -12.54 1.63 3.37
C ASP A 133 -11.87 2.24 4.63
N HIS A 134 -11.34 1.38 5.51
CA HIS A 134 -10.60 1.74 6.73
C HIS A 134 -9.07 1.76 6.56
N CYS A 135 -8.55 1.42 5.37
CA CYS A 135 -7.12 1.45 5.06
C CYS A 135 -6.78 2.62 4.12
N MET A 136 -5.72 3.33 4.40
CA MET A 136 -5.13 4.31 3.48
C MET A 136 -3.86 3.69 2.88
N ILE A 137 -3.89 3.39 1.58
CA ILE A 137 -2.84 2.62 0.92
C ILE A 137 -2.19 3.45 -0.17
N ILE A 138 -0.89 3.65 -0.05
CA ILE A 138 -0.05 4.28 -1.07
C ILE A 138 0.70 3.19 -1.83
N TYR A 139 0.65 3.25 -3.14
CA TYR A 139 1.45 2.42 -4.04
C TYR A 139 2.16 3.31 -5.05
N GLY A 140 3.44 3.07 -5.25
CA GLY A 140 4.25 3.81 -6.22
C GLY A 140 5.73 3.57 -6.01
N GLY A 141 6.54 4.38 -6.65
CA GLY A 141 8.00 4.35 -6.56
C GLY A 141 8.60 5.75 -6.47
N GLY A 142 9.86 5.81 -6.05
CA GLY A 142 10.61 7.07 -5.94
C GLY A 142 11.27 7.53 -7.25
N ILE A 143 11.10 6.79 -8.35
CA ILE A 143 11.67 7.10 -9.66
C ILE A 143 10.56 7.01 -10.70
N SER A 144 10.35 8.07 -11.47
CA SER A 144 9.36 8.12 -12.57
C SER A 144 9.97 7.68 -13.91
N ASP A 145 11.22 8.03 -14.16
CA ASP A 145 11.98 7.64 -15.36
C ASP A 145 13.30 6.98 -14.94
N GLY A 146 13.33 5.65 -15.00
CA GLY A 146 14.51 4.86 -14.63
C GLY A 146 15.72 5.11 -15.53
N ASN A 147 15.52 5.54 -16.78
CA ASN A 147 16.63 5.84 -17.69
C ASN A 147 17.38 7.12 -17.30
N ARG A 148 16.66 8.09 -16.73
CA ARG A 148 17.20 9.40 -16.33
C ARG A 148 17.27 9.57 -14.81
N HIS A 149 16.85 8.56 -14.04
CA HIS A 149 16.72 8.58 -12.57
C HIS A 149 15.94 9.82 -12.08
N ARG A 150 14.81 10.11 -12.72
CA ARG A 150 14.00 11.28 -12.36
C ARG A 150 13.14 11.01 -11.14
N HIS A 151 13.11 11.97 -10.22
CA HIS A 151 12.31 11.95 -8.98
C HIS A 151 11.15 12.97 -9.01
N VAL A 152 10.71 13.38 -10.21
CA VAL A 152 9.57 14.28 -10.41
C VAL A 152 8.45 13.55 -11.14
N ASP A 153 7.22 14.04 -11.03
CA ASP A 153 6.04 13.43 -11.65
C ASP A 153 5.88 11.95 -11.28
N LEU A 154 6.05 11.64 -10.01
CA LEU A 154 5.99 10.26 -9.52
C LEU A 154 4.57 9.69 -9.71
N PRO A 155 4.43 8.48 -10.30
CA PRO A 155 3.14 7.81 -10.46
C PRO A 155 2.73 7.19 -9.12
N ILE A 156 2.00 7.95 -8.32
CA ILE A 156 1.52 7.52 -7.00
C ILE A 156 0.03 7.17 -7.09
N LEU A 157 -0.35 6.00 -6.59
CA LEU A 157 -1.73 5.60 -6.41
C LEU A 157 -2.09 5.67 -4.92
N LEU A 158 -3.24 6.27 -4.63
CA LEU A 158 -3.85 6.27 -3.30
C LEU A 158 -5.17 5.48 -3.38
N ALA A 159 -5.33 4.47 -2.52
CA ALA A 159 -6.49 3.61 -2.50
C ALA A 159 -7.07 3.46 -1.09
N GLY A 160 -8.38 3.19 -1.01
CA GLY A 160 -9.09 3.03 0.25
C GLY A 160 -9.38 4.35 0.96
N GLY A 161 -9.42 4.32 2.28
CA GLY A 161 -9.52 5.52 3.14
C GLY A 161 -10.86 6.24 3.11
N ARG A 162 -11.93 5.61 2.63
CA ARG A 162 -13.27 6.22 2.62
C ARG A 162 -13.72 6.63 4.02
N ALA A 163 -13.46 5.78 5.02
CA ALA A 163 -13.77 6.09 6.42
C ALA A 163 -12.95 7.27 6.97
N ALA A 164 -11.75 7.53 6.42
CA ALA A 164 -10.92 8.69 6.73
C ALA A 164 -11.24 9.91 5.84
N GLY A 165 -12.30 9.87 5.03
CA GLY A 165 -12.73 10.98 4.19
C GLY A 165 -11.90 11.17 2.91
N LEU A 166 -11.20 10.13 2.44
CA LEU A 166 -10.49 10.21 1.16
C LEU A 166 -11.47 10.12 -0.01
N SER A 167 -11.24 10.94 -1.03
CA SER A 167 -12.00 10.96 -2.29
C SER A 167 -11.22 10.25 -3.38
N VAL A 168 -11.37 8.93 -3.48
CA VAL A 168 -10.66 8.09 -4.45
C VAL A 168 -11.35 8.04 -5.82
N GLY A 169 -10.66 7.48 -6.82
CA GLY A 169 -11.19 7.33 -8.19
C GLY A 169 -11.00 8.58 -9.06
N ARG A 170 -10.09 9.46 -8.69
CA ARG A 170 -9.74 10.69 -9.42
C ARG A 170 -8.24 10.72 -9.71
N ARG A 171 -7.89 11.48 -10.74
CA ARG A 171 -6.52 11.92 -10.95
C ARG A 171 -6.36 13.32 -10.36
N HIS A 172 -5.31 13.50 -9.59
CA HIS A 172 -4.87 14.79 -9.08
C HIS A 172 -3.52 15.15 -9.67
N ASP A 173 -3.33 16.41 -9.99
CA ASP A 173 -2.04 16.99 -10.34
C ASP A 173 -1.82 18.19 -9.42
N TYR A 174 -0.80 18.10 -8.60
CA TYR A 174 -0.50 19.11 -7.59
C TYR A 174 0.65 20.04 -8.01
N GLY A 175 1.03 20.04 -9.29
CA GLY A 175 1.99 21.02 -9.82
C GLY A 175 3.40 20.95 -9.25
N GLY A 176 3.89 19.74 -8.91
CA GLY A 176 5.28 19.55 -8.47
C GLY A 176 5.54 19.83 -6.99
N VAL A 177 4.51 19.82 -6.14
CA VAL A 177 4.72 19.88 -4.68
C VAL A 177 5.39 18.61 -4.18
N PRO A 178 6.13 18.65 -3.06
CA PRO A 178 6.77 17.47 -2.47
C PRO A 178 5.78 16.34 -2.16
N LEU A 179 6.15 15.10 -2.41
CA LEU A 179 5.33 13.92 -2.06
C LEU A 179 5.06 13.85 -0.55
N THR A 180 5.93 14.40 0.26
CA THR A 180 5.76 14.52 1.71
C THR A 180 4.54 15.34 2.12
N ASN A 181 3.99 16.19 1.23
CA ASN A 181 2.71 16.87 1.44
C ASN A 181 1.55 15.87 1.50
N LEU A 182 1.58 14.82 0.66
CA LEU A 182 0.62 13.72 0.75
C LEU A 182 0.76 12.98 2.07
N PHE A 183 1.98 12.62 2.47
CA PHE A 183 2.22 11.91 3.74
C PHE A 183 1.79 12.74 4.95
N LEU A 184 2.08 14.05 4.96
CA LEU A 184 1.62 14.97 6.00
C LEU A 184 0.09 15.02 6.09
N THR A 185 -0.59 14.98 4.94
CA THR A 185 -2.06 14.96 4.88
C THR A 185 -2.61 13.62 5.43
N LEU A 186 -1.97 12.50 5.11
CA LEU A 186 -2.40 11.19 5.62
C LEU A 186 -2.17 11.06 7.12
N LEU A 187 -1.08 11.62 7.66
CA LEU A 187 -0.87 11.71 9.11
C LEU A 187 -2.00 12.46 9.80
N ASP A 188 -2.42 13.59 9.23
CA ASP A 188 -3.56 14.36 9.75
C ASP A 188 -4.87 13.56 9.74
N ARG A 189 -5.12 12.74 8.71
CA ARG A 189 -6.25 11.81 8.64
C ARG A 189 -6.20 10.69 9.68
N MET A 190 -5.02 10.40 10.21
CA MET A 190 -4.79 9.44 11.31
C MET A 190 -4.74 10.12 12.69
N ASP A 191 -5.15 11.39 12.79
CA ASP A 191 -5.06 12.20 14.01
C ASP A 191 -3.65 12.41 14.56
N VAL A 192 -2.63 12.19 13.73
CA VAL A 192 -1.23 12.48 14.07
C VAL A 192 -0.93 13.93 13.74
N LYS A 193 -0.75 14.75 14.76
CA LYS A 193 -0.44 16.17 14.60
C LYS A 193 1.03 16.36 14.24
N ALA A 194 1.28 16.83 13.04
CA ALA A 194 2.60 17.23 12.57
C ALA A 194 2.45 18.50 11.72
N ASP A 195 3.34 19.47 11.95
CA ASP A 195 3.35 20.74 11.18
C ASP A 195 4.17 20.58 9.91
N VAL A 196 5.19 19.72 9.95
CA VAL A 196 6.11 19.49 8.85
C VAL A 196 6.57 18.03 8.83
N LEU A 197 6.81 17.48 7.64
CA LEU A 197 7.42 16.17 7.43
C LEU A 197 8.43 16.26 6.27
N GLY A 198 9.72 16.05 6.57
CA GLY A 198 10.77 16.15 5.56
C GLY A 198 10.78 17.52 4.87
N ASP A 199 10.64 17.51 3.55
CA ASP A 199 10.61 18.69 2.69
C ASP A 199 9.18 19.22 2.41
N SER A 200 8.19 18.78 3.20
CA SER A 200 6.80 19.22 3.01
C SER A 200 6.64 20.72 3.14
N THR A 201 5.80 21.29 2.30
CA THR A 201 5.45 22.71 2.27
C THR A 201 4.03 22.98 2.80
N GLY A 202 3.31 21.93 3.17
CA GLY A 202 1.96 21.97 3.72
C GLY A 202 1.14 20.74 3.36
N LYS A 203 -0.09 20.66 3.88
CA LYS A 203 -1.03 19.59 3.58
C LYS A 203 -1.71 19.81 2.23
N LEU A 204 -2.11 18.74 1.56
CA LEU A 204 -2.92 18.81 0.34
C LEU A 204 -4.37 19.17 0.69
N ALA A 205 -4.98 20.09 -0.05
CA ALA A 205 -6.32 20.59 0.24
C ALA A 205 -7.44 19.57 -0.02
N ALA A 206 -7.24 18.66 -0.99
CA ALA A 206 -8.24 17.65 -1.37
C ALA A 206 -7.55 16.36 -1.86
N ILE A 207 -7.78 15.28 -1.17
CA ILE A 207 -7.36 13.93 -1.55
C ILE A 207 -8.50 12.95 -1.32
#